data_95795cfc33f19e5775c0058faf5caf47
#
_entry.id   95795cfc33f19e5775c0058faf5caf47
#
_cell.length_a   1.000
_cell.length_b   1.000
_cell.length_c   1.000
_cell.angle_alpha   90.00
_cell.angle_beta   90.00
_cell.angle_gamma   90.00
#
_symmetry.space_group_name_H-M   'P 1'
#
loop_
_entity.id
_entity.type
_entity.pdbx_description
1 polymer ?
#
loop_
_entity_poly.entity_id
_entity_poly.type
_entity_poly.pdbx_seq_one_letter_code
_entity_poly.pdbx_strand_id
1 'polypeptide(L)'
;MVRVLLLAAALGFAAAAHAFDHSHAAWDALVKRHVKLVDGGKASQVRYADFAKDRAALKGYLAEVSRVGEAEFRAWTKPQQVAFLVNAYNAFTVELILTKYPDLKSIRDLGSLFASPWKKRFFTLFGRETHLDEIEHGMLRKPGAYDEPRVHYAVNCASVGCPMLREEAFVAARLEAQLEEQARRFLSDRTRNRFSPQSGRLEVSEIFKWFKEDWTSGYRGLGGAGPVTSREQYFARYAELLADSPEHRSLVAEGKAPIAHLDYDWSLNDAR
;
A
#
# COMPACT_ATOMS: atom_id res chain seq x y z
N MET A 1 -24.58 17.21 -68.46
CA MET A 1 -24.01 16.22 -67.50
C MET A 1 -23.71 16.90 -66.19
N VAL A 2 -24.57 16.72 -65.16
CA VAL A 2 -24.43 17.32 -63.84
C VAL A 2 -23.76 16.24 -62.95
N ARG A 3 -22.55 16.51 -62.44
CA ARG A 3 -21.89 15.65 -61.49
C ARG A 3 -22.36 16.02 -60.07
N VAL A 4 -23.11 15.11 -59.45
CA VAL A 4 -23.46 15.20 -58.02
C VAL A 4 -22.30 14.67 -57.19
N LEU A 5 -21.65 15.55 -56.40
CA LEU A 5 -20.69 15.17 -55.40
C LEU A 5 -21.45 14.77 -54.13
N LEU A 6 -21.39 13.48 -53.77
CA LEU A 6 -21.83 12.98 -52.48
C LEU A 6 -20.70 13.24 -51.44
N LEU A 7 -20.94 14.20 -50.52
CA LEU A 7 -20.09 14.36 -49.30
C LEU A 7 -20.53 13.31 -48.30
N ALA A 8 -19.72 12.31 -48.05
CA ALA A 8 -19.87 11.39 -46.93
C ALA A 8 -19.39 12.09 -45.63
N ALA A 9 -20.30 12.50 -44.79
CA ALA A 9 -19.95 12.98 -43.43
C ALA A 9 -19.60 11.77 -42.55
N ALA A 10 -18.33 11.58 -42.23
CA ALA A 10 -17.88 10.62 -41.22
C ALA A 10 -18.21 11.17 -39.82
N LEU A 11 -19.30 10.69 -39.23
CA LEU A 11 -19.60 10.89 -37.82
C LEU A 11 -18.58 10.08 -37.00
N GLY A 12 -17.52 10.72 -36.56
CA GLY A 12 -16.61 10.18 -35.56
C GLY A 12 -17.34 10.11 -34.22
N PHE A 13 -17.73 8.92 -33.79
CA PHE A 13 -18.10 8.68 -32.40
C PHE A 13 -16.84 8.85 -31.56
N ALA A 14 -16.66 10.02 -30.95
CA ALA A 14 -15.76 10.19 -29.85
C ALA A 14 -16.34 9.40 -28.67
N ALA A 15 -15.80 8.22 -28.39
CA ALA A 15 -16.09 7.53 -27.15
C ALA A 15 -15.73 8.50 -26.02
N ALA A 16 -16.72 8.89 -25.21
CA ALA A 16 -16.49 9.70 -24.03
C ALA A 16 -15.46 8.96 -23.17
N ALA A 17 -14.27 9.54 -23.01
CA ALA A 17 -13.27 9.00 -22.10
C ALA A 17 -13.90 9.02 -20.70
N HIS A 18 -14.20 7.84 -20.15
CA HIS A 18 -14.74 7.72 -18.81
C HIS A 18 -13.63 8.14 -17.85
N ALA A 19 -13.79 9.27 -17.15
CA ALA A 19 -12.85 9.71 -16.14
C ALA A 19 -12.71 8.64 -15.04
N PHE A 20 -11.51 8.42 -14.54
CA PHE A 20 -11.28 7.44 -13.48
C PHE A 20 -12.07 7.77 -12.21
N ASP A 21 -12.68 6.76 -11.59
CA ASP A 21 -13.42 6.92 -10.32
C ASP A 21 -12.44 7.02 -9.13
N HIS A 22 -12.17 8.24 -8.68
CA HIS A 22 -11.32 8.52 -7.52
C HIS A 22 -11.92 8.10 -6.17
N SER A 23 -13.18 7.63 -6.13
CA SER A 23 -13.72 6.98 -4.94
C SER A 23 -13.26 5.55 -4.80
N HIS A 24 -12.71 4.94 -5.86
CA HIS A 24 -12.32 3.54 -5.94
C HIS A 24 -13.44 2.57 -5.49
N ALA A 25 -14.72 2.91 -5.78
CA ALA A 25 -15.89 2.24 -5.23
C ALA A 25 -15.88 0.72 -5.45
N ALA A 26 -15.43 0.25 -6.61
CA ALA A 26 -15.36 -1.19 -6.91
C ALA A 26 -14.32 -1.91 -6.01
N TRP A 27 -13.16 -1.31 -5.77
CA TRP A 27 -12.15 -1.83 -4.86
C TRP A 27 -12.59 -1.75 -3.40
N ASP A 28 -13.17 -0.63 -3.00
CA ASP A 28 -13.71 -0.41 -1.65
C ASP A 28 -14.75 -1.47 -1.26
N ALA A 29 -15.65 -1.81 -2.18
CA ALA A 29 -16.63 -2.87 -1.96
C ALA A 29 -15.98 -4.25 -1.75
N LEU A 30 -14.90 -4.55 -2.48
CA LEU A 30 -14.17 -5.82 -2.37
C LEU A 30 -13.43 -5.91 -1.04
N VAL A 31 -12.67 -4.89 -0.64
CA VAL A 31 -11.91 -4.95 0.62
C VAL A 31 -12.84 -4.95 1.83
N LYS A 32 -13.94 -4.20 1.82
CA LYS A 32 -14.96 -4.27 2.86
C LYS A 32 -15.55 -5.66 3.06
N ARG A 33 -15.70 -6.42 1.99
CA ARG A 33 -16.26 -7.77 2.03
C ARG A 33 -15.24 -8.81 2.47
N HIS A 34 -13.99 -8.71 2.00
CA HIS A 34 -13.00 -9.78 2.08
C HIS A 34 -11.87 -9.55 3.07
N VAL A 35 -11.71 -8.34 3.59
CA VAL A 35 -10.72 -8.04 4.64
C VAL A 35 -11.38 -8.23 6.01
N LYS A 36 -10.75 -9.04 6.85
CA LYS A 36 -11.17 -9.31 8.23
C LYS A 36 -10.20 -8.63 9.18
N LEU A 37 -10.69 -7.67 9.97
CA LEU A 37 -9.90 -7.08 11.02
C LEU A 37 -9.66 -8.09 12.15
N VAL A 38 -8.46 -8.11 12.69
CA VAL A 38 -8.02 -8.93 13.81
C VAL A 38 -7.22 -8.07 14.80
N ASP A 39 -6.92 -8.60 15.96
CA ASP A 39 -6.17 -7.92 17.03
C ASP A 39 -6.72 -6.51 17.34
N GLY A 40 -8.05 -6.43 17.55
CA GLY A 40 -8.69 -5.14 17.85
C GLY A 40 -8.55 -4.09 16.73
N GLY A 41 -8.40 -4.52 15.47
CA GLY A 41 -8.26 -3.64 14.32
C GLY A 41 -6.83 -3.18 14.01
N LYS A 42 -5.82 -3.73 14.70
CA LYS A 42 -4.40 -3.40 14.46
C LYS A 42 -3.78 -4.21 13.33
N ALA A 43 -4.40 -5.34 12.97
CA ALA A 43 -3.99 -6.21 11.87
C ALA A 43 -5.20 -6.64 11.06
N SER A 44 -4.97 -7.23 9.89
CA SER A 44 -6.01 -7.83 9.06
C SER A 44 -5.57 -9.15 8.45
N GLN A 45 -6.56 -9.97 8.14
CA GLN A 45 -6.44 -11.15 7.32
C GLN A 45 -7.33 -11.00 6.08
N VAL A 46 -6.99 -11.69 4.99
CA VAL A 46 -7.73 -11.63 3.73
C VAL A 46 -8.41 -12.98 3.49
N ARG A 47 -9.71 -12.98 3.23
CA ARG A 47 -10.47 -14.17 2.85
C ARG A 47 -10.23 -14.50 1.38
N TYR A 48 -9.03 -15.01 1.05
CA TYR A 48 -8.65 -15.27 -0.34
C TYR A 48 -9.57 -16.27 -1.04
N ALA A 49 -10.08 -17.29 -0.33
CA ALA A 49 -11.05 -18.24 -0.88
C ALA A 49 -12.35 -17.57 -1.34
N ASP A 50 -12.84 -16.59 -0.57
CA ASP A 50 -14.03 -15.81 -0.93
C ASP A 50 -13.71 -14.74 -1.97
N PHE A 51 -12.54 -14.12 -1.87
CA PHE A 51 -12.07 -13.15 -2.87
C PHE A 51 -11.96 -13.79 -4.26
N ALA A 52 -11.55 -15.06 -4.33
CA ALA A 52 -11.50 -15.82 -5.59
C ALA A 52 -12.87 -15.95 -6.26
N LYS A 53 -13.97 -15.98 -5.50
CA LYS A 53 -15.35 -16.03 -6.04
C LYS A 53 -15.73 -14.70 -6.70
N ASP A 54 -15.20 -13.58 -6.19
CA ASP A 54 -15.42 -12.22 -6.71
C ASP A 54 -14.30 -11.75 -7.65
N ARG A 55 -13.41 -12.68 -8.12
CA ARG A 55 -12.25 -12.33 -8.96
C ARG A 55 -12.63 -11.60 -10.24
N ALA A 56 -13.83 -11.83 -10.79
CA ALA A 56 -14.32 -11.10 -11.97
C ALA A 56 -14.47 -9.60 -11.66
N ALA A 57 -15.01 -9.24 -10.48
CA ALA A 57 -15.12 -7.85 -10.04
C ALA A 57 -13.75 -7.21 -9.81
N LEU A 58 -12.80 -7.96 -9.19
CA LEU A 58 -11.42 -7.53 -9.04
C LEU A 58 -10.77 -7.22 -10.41
N LYS A 59 -10.90 -8.12 -11.38
CA LYS A 59 -10.38 -7.90 -12.74
C LYS A 59 -11.04 -6.71 -13.44
N GLY A 60 -12.32 -6.44 -13.18
CA GLY A 60 -13.01 -5.24 -13.65
C GLY A 60 -12.30 -3.97 -13.16
N TYR A 61 -12.09 -3.86 -11.84
CA TYR A 61 -11.37 -2.75 -11.24
C TYR A 61 -9.92 -2.63 -11.77
N LEU A 62 -9.19 -3.73 -11.87
CA LEU A 62 -7.82 -3.74 -12.41
C LEU A 62 -7.76 -3.29 -13.87
N ALA A 63 -8.79 -3.61 -14.66
CA ALA A 63 -8.88 -3.13 -16.05
C ALA A 63 -9.14 -1.60 -16.10
N GLU A 64 -9.89 -1.04 -15.17
CA GLU A 64 -10.07 0.42 -15.05
C GLU A 64 -8.75 1.10 -14.66
N VAL A 65 -8.05 0.58 -13.65
CA VAL A 65 -6.72 1.05 -13.26
C VAL A 65 -5.74 1.02 -14.44
N SER A 66 -5.74 -0.07 -15.20
CA SER A 66 -4.82 -0.25 -16.34
C SER A 66 -5.11 0.66 -17.54
N ARG A 67 -6.33 1.21 -17.65
CA ARG A 67 -6.70 2.16 -18.73
C ARG A 67 -6.25 3.59 -18.44
N VAL A 68 -5.90 3.94 -17.21
CA VAL A 68 -5.44 5.28 -16.88
C VAL A 68 -4.17 5.61 -17.65
N GLY A 69 -4.20 6.71 -18.39
CA GLY A 69 -3.05 7.21 -19.12
C GLY A 69 -2.08 7.99 -18.25
N GLU A 70 -0.80 8.01 -18.62
CA GLU A 70 0.22 8.74 -17.85
C GLU A 70 -0.07 10.25 -17.77
N ALA A 71 -0.58 10.84 -18.87
CA ALA A 71 -0.93 12.27 -18.91
C ALA A 71 -2.12 12.58 -17.98
N GLU A 72 -3.13 11.71 -17.93
CA GLU A 72 -4.26 11.81 -17.03
C GLU A 72 -3.79 11.74 -15.57
N PHE A 73 -3.01 10.71 -15.22
CA PHE A 73 -2.44 10.53 -13.88
C PHE A 73 -1.62 11.74 -13.43
N ARG A 74 -0.79 12.30 -14.30
CA ARG A 74 0.04 13.47 -13.97
C ARG A 74 -0.76 14.75 -13.73
N ALA A 75 -1.96 14.85 -14.28
CA ALA A 75 -2.86 15.98 -14.07
C ALA A 75 -3.58 15.94 -12.71
N TRP A 76 -3.57 14.80 -12.01
CA TRP A 76 -4.21 14.63 -10.72
C TRP A 76 -3.41 15.29 -9.59
N THR A 77 -4.10 15.62 -8.50
CA THR A 77 -3.45 16.06 -7.26
C THR A 77 -2.57 14.95 -6.66
N LYS A 78 -1.53 15.32 -5.90
CA LYS A 78 -0.68 14.33 -5.21
C LYS A 78 -1.49 13.34 -4.34
N PRO A 79 -2.48 13.77 -3.54
CA PRO A 79 -3.32 12.81 -2.82
C PRO A 79 -4.10 11.83 -3.72
N GLN A 80 -4.60 12.28 -4.87
CA GLN A 80 -5.24 11.36 -5.83
C GLN A 80 -4.24 10.36 -6.42
N GLN A 81 -3.06 10.82 -6.77
CA GLN A 81 -1.99 9.97 -7.29
C GLN A 81 -1.58 8.89 -6.27
N VAL A 82 -1.34 9.27 -5.01
CA VAL A 82 -0.95 8.32 -3.96
C VAL A 82 -2.07 7.34 -3.67
N ALA A 83 -3.32 7.79 -3.51
CA ALA A 83 -4.47 6.90 -3.30
C ALA A 83 -4.61 5.88 -4.45
N PHE A 84 -4.47 6.34 -5.70
CA PHE A 84 -4.50 5.46 -6.87
C PHE A 84 -3.39 4.42 -6.85
N LEU A 85 -2.13 4.82 -6.64
CA LEU A 85 -0.98 3.91 -6.64
C LEU A 85 -1.06 2.88 -5.52
N VAL A 86 -1.48 3.29 -4.31
CA VAL A 86 -1.65 2.39 -3.17
C VAL A 86 -2.75 1.37 -3.43
N ASN A 87 -3.93 1.81 -3.90
CA ASN A 87 -5.03 0.89 -4.22
C ASN A 87 -4.66 -0.04 -5.39
N ALA A 88 -3.98 0.47 -6.41
CA ALA A 88 -3.48 -0.35 -7.53
C ALA A 88 -2.51 -1.42 -7.04
N TYR A 89 -1.50 -1.06 -6.24
CA TYR A 89 -0.55 -2.01 -5.65
C TYR A 89 -1.28 -3.12 -4.90
N ASN A 90 -2.19 -2.75 -3.99
CA ASN A 90 -2.92 -3.70 -3.16
C ASN A 90 -3.81 -4.63 -3.99
N ALA A 91 -4.54 -4.09 -4.96
CA ALA A 91 -5.42 -4.88 -5.82
C ALA A 91 -4.63 -5.85 -6.74
N PHE A 92 -3.52 -5.39 -7.33
CA PHE A 92 -2.62 -6.27 -8.08
C PHE A 92 -1.93 -7.31 -7.21
N THR A 93 -1.59 -6.98 -5.96
CA THR A 93 -1.05 -7.96 -5.00
C THR A 93 -2.07 -9.07 -4.72
N VAL A 94 -3.34 -8.73 -4.47
CA VAL A 94 -4.41 -9.72 -4.30
C VAL A 94 -4.55 -10.57 -5.57
N GLU A 95 -4.60 -9.98 -6.76
CA GLU A 95 -4.67 -10.73 -8.02
C GLU A 95 -3.47 -11.67 -8.18
N LEU A 96 -2.27 -11.23 -7.84
CA LEU A 96 -1.06 -12.06 -7.89
C LEU A 96 -1.17 -13.29 -6.99
N ILE A 97 -1.66 -13.13 -5.76
CA ILE A 97 -1.94 -14.26 -4.85
C ILE A 97 -2.96 -15.21 -5.45
N LEU A 98 -4.08 -14.69 -5.98
CA LEU A 98 -5.15 -15.48 -6.56
C LEU A 98 -4.72 -16.27 -7.81
N THR A 99 -3.58 -15.97 -8.41
CA THR A 99 -3.06 -16.76 -9.55
C THR A 99 -2.65 -18.19 -9.15
N LYS A 100 -2.31 -18.42 -7.87
CA LYS A 100 -1.87 -19.72 -7.35
C LYS A 100 -2.62 -20.19 -6.10
N TYR A 101 -3.50 -19.35 -5.55
CA TYR A 101 -4.30 -19.76 -4.39
C TYR A 101 -5.21 -20.96 -4.76
N PRO A 102 -5.33 -22.00 -3.90
CA PRO A 102 -4.85 -22.10 -2.52
C PRO A 102 -3.43 -22.68 -2.35
N ASP A 103 -2.70 -22.96 -3.43
CA ASP A 103 -1.46 -23.75 -3.45
C ASP A 103 -0.20 -22.90 -3.11
N LEU A 104 -0.34 -21.92 -2.17
CA LEU A 104 0.79 -21.16 -1.66
C LEU A 104 0.66 -20.90 -0.16
N LYS A 105 1.81 -20.77 0.51
CA LYS A 105 1.91 -20.43 1.94
C LYS A 105 2.47 -19.03 2.16
N SER A 106 3.06 -18.45 1.14
CA SER A 106 3.69 -17.11 1.16
C SER A 106 3.67 -16.51 -0.24
N ILE A 107 3.61 -15.18 -0.36
CA ILE A 107 3.84 -14.50 -1.65
C ILE A 107 5.18 -14.89 -2.27
N ARG A 108 6.17 -15.24 -1.44
CA ARG A 108 7.51 -15.68 -1.90
C ARG A 108 7.47 -16.95 -2.74
N ASP A 109 6.44 -17.78 -2.60
CA ASP A 109 6.25 -19.00 -3.40
C ASP A 109 5.92 -18.70 -4.87
N LEU A 110 5.58 -17.45 -5.19
CA LEU A 110 5.34 -16.97 -6.56
C LEU A 110 6.62 -16.52 -7.29
N GLY A 111 7.73 -16.49 -6.57
CA GLY A 111 9.06 -16.19 -7.09
C GLY A 111 9.93 -17.43 -7.29
N SER A 112 11.23 -17.20 -7.44
CA SER A 112 12.26 -18.23 -7.46
C SER A 112 13.52 -17.74 -6.78
N LEU A 113 14.56 -18.56 -6.69
CA LEU A 113 15.87 -18.14 -6.15
C LEU A 113 16.47 -16.91 -6.87
N PHE A 114 16.08 -16.69 -8.12
CA PHE A 114 16.64 -15.62 -8.96
C PHE A 114 15.60 -14.56 -9.38
N ALA A 115 14.33 -14.73 -9.02
CA ALA A 115 13.26 -13.85 -9.45
C ALA A 115 12.33 -13.50 -8.28
N SER A 116 12.34 -12.22 -7.87
CA SER A 116 11.42 -11.68 -6.88
C SER A 116 9.99 -11.70 -7.42
N PRO A 117 8.98 -12.16 -6.64
CA PRO A 117 7.58 -12.11 -7.07
C PRO A 117 7.11 -10.68 -7.33
N TRP A 118 7.63 -9.69 -6.62
CA TRP A 118 7.29 -8.27 -6.82
C TRP A 118 7.82 -7.70 -8.15
N LYS A 119 8.85 -8.31 -8.76
CA LYS A 119 9.41 -7.92 -10.07
C LYS A 119 8.79 -8.69 -11.23
N LYS A 120 7.83 -9.56 -10.97
CA LYS A 120 7.10 -10.27 -12.03
C LYS A 120 6.23 -9.28 -12.78
N ARG A 121 6.47 -9.13 -14.09
CA ARG A 121 5.61 -8.34 -14.97
C ARG A 121 4.35 -9.13 -15.29
N PHE A 122 3.17 -8.59 -14.96
CA PHE A 122 1.90 -9.29 -15.16
C PHE A 122 0.70 -8.36 -15.34
N PHE A 123 0.92 -7.05 -15.32
CA PHE A 123 -0.13 -6.08 -15.55
C PHE A 123 0.39 -4.86 -16.30
N THR A 124 -0.53 -4.06 -16.85
CA THR A 124 -0.22 -2.82 -17.55
C THR A 124 -0.60 -1.63 -16.66
N LEU A 125 0.28 -0.65 -16.57
CA LEU A 125 0.02 0.65 -15.95
C LEU A 125 0.66 1.73 -16.82
N PHE A 126 -0.08 2.81 -17.08
CA PHE A 126 0.36 3.91 -17.95
C PHE A 126 0.82 3.45 -19.33
N GLY A 127 0.11 2.46 -19.90
CA GLY A 127 0.41 1.90 -21.22
C GLY A 127 1.64 0.99 -21.30
N ARG A 128 2.28 0.66 -20.16
CA ARG A 128 3.48 -0.18 -20.11
C ARG A 128 3.27 -1.42 -19.23
N GLU A 129 3.75 -2.57 -19.68
CA GLU A 129 3.81 -3.76 -18.85
C GLU A 129 4.77 -3.52 -17.67
N THR A 130 4.30 -3.78 -16.45
CA THR A 130 5.02 -3.43 -15.24
C THR A 130 4.82 -4.47 -14.11
N HIS A 131 5.29 -4.13 -12.91
CA HIS A 131 5.34 -4.99 -11.74
C HIS A 131 5.12 -4.19 -10.45
N LEU A 132 4.85 -4.89 -9.33
CA LEU A 132 4.55 -4.26 -8.03
C LEU A 132 5.70 -3.38 -7.52
N ASP A 133 6.93 -3.86 -7.67
CA ASP A 133 8.15 -3.15 -7.24
C ASP A 133 8.30 -1.77 -7.94
N GLU A 134 7.80 -1.63 -9.18
CA GLU A 134 7.80 -0.33 -9.87
C GLU A 134 6.80 0.64 -9.23
N ILE A 135 5.62 0.17 -8.83
CA ILE A 135 4.65 1.04 -8.13
C ILE A 135 5.24 1.51 -6.79
N GLU A 136 5.80 0.58 -6.00
CA GLU A 136 6.31 0.89 -4.67
C GLU A 136 7.59 1.73 -4.74
N HIS A 137 8.62 1.26 -5.44
CA HIS A 137 9.95 1.87 -5.41
C HIS A 137 10.15 2.92 -6.51
N GLY A 138 9.63 2.65 -7.71
CA GLY A 138 9.78 3.55 -8.86
C GLY A 138 8.84 4.77 -8.82
N MET A 139 7.69 4.66 -8.14
CA MET A 139 6.68 5.71 -8.12
C MET A 139 6.42 6.26 -6.71
N LEU A 140 5.89 5.45 -5.75
CA LEU A 140 5.52 5.92 -4.42
C LEU A 140 6.71 6.42 -3.60
N ARG A 141 7.82 5.66 -3.60
CA ARG A 141 9.04 5.96 -2.84
C ARG A 141 10.08 6.78 -3.63
N LYS A 142 9.76 7.17 -4.87
CA LYS A 142 10.69 7.97 -5.67
C LYS A 142 11.00 9.29 -4.94
N PRO A 143 12.28 9.59 -4.64
CA PRO A 143 12.67 10.82 -3.96
C PRO A 143 12.13 12.06 -4.66
N GLY A 144 11.54 12.99 -3.90
CA GLY A 144 10.95 14.23 -4.40
C GLY A 144 9.57 14.08 -5.05
N ALA A 145 9.05 12.84 -5.22
CA ALA A 145 7.69 12.65 -5.75
C ALA A 145 6.64 12.98 -4.68
N TYR A 146 6.64 12.24 -3.59
CA TYR A 146 5.67 12.40 -2.50
C TYR A 146 6.34 12.61 -1.15
N ASP A 147 7.54 12.03 -0.94
CA ASP A 147 8.32 12.08 0.30
C ASP A 147 7.49 11.67 1.53
N GLU A 148 6.70 10.60 1.36
CA GLU A 148 5.70 10.14 2.32
C GLU A 148 6.03 8.74 2.85
N PRO A 149 6.75 8.62 3.99
CA PRO A 149 7.15 7.32 4.53
C PRO A 149 5.98 6.45 4.97
N ARG A 150 4.79 7.02 5.27
CA ARG A 150 3.62 6.26 5.69
C ARG A 150 3.01 5.39 4.59
N VAL A 151 3.47 5.53 3.31
CA VAL A 151 3.08 4.60 2.24
C VAL A 151 3.44 3.16 2.60
N HIS A 152 4.49 2.94 3.42
CA HIS A 152 4.86 1.61 3.91
C HIS A 152 3.77 0.94 4.77
N TYR A 153 2.86 1.72 5.38
CA TYR A 153 1.73 1.19 6.13
C TYR A 153 0.47 1.00 5.28
N ALA A 154 0.49 1.51 4.05
CA ALA A 154 -0.64 1.49 3.14
C ALA A 154 -0.54 0.39 2.09
N VAL A 155 0.68 0.02 1.66
CA VAL A 155 0.93 -1.08 0.73
C VAL A 155 1.04 -2.41 1.49
N ASN A 156 0.30 -3.43 1.05
CA ASN A 156 0.28 -4.74 1.69
C ASN A 156 0.92 -5.80 0.78
N CYS A 157 1.95 -6.47 1.27
CA CYS A 157 2.67 -7.51 0.55
C CYS A 157 2.13 -8.93 0.81
N ALA A 158 0.88 -9.06 1.25
CA ALA A 158 0.20 -10.32 1.50
C ALA A 158 0.83 -11.23 2.58
N SER A 159 1.69 -10.71 3.46
CA SER A 159 2.27 -11.48 4.57
C SER A 159 1.76 -11.01 5.93
N VAL A 160 1.82 -11.91 6.93
CA VAL A 160 1.42 -11.62 8.32
C VAL A 160 2.28 -10.51 8.92
N GLY A 161 3.58 -10.49 8.62
CA GLY A 161 4.51 -9.43 9.08
C GLY A 161 4.28 -8.06 8.45
N CYS A 162 3.52 -7.99 7.34
CA CYS A 162 3.23 -6.74 6.63
C CYS A 162 2.24 -5.86 7.43
N PRO A 163 2.32 -4.53 7.30
CA PRO A 163 1.20 -3.68 7.64
C PRO A 163 -0.08 -4.17 6.96
N MET A 164 -1.20 -4.05 7.66
CA MET A 164 -2.47 -4.65 7.25
C MET A 164 -2.97 -4.14 5.89
N LEU A 165 -3.63 -5.02 5.11
CA LEU A 165 -4.50 -4.55 4.04
C LEU A 165 -5.69 -3.83 4.70
N ARG A 166 -5.91 -2.56 4.31
CA ARG A 166 -6.99 -1.76 4.87
C ARG A 166 -8.35 -2.28 4.38
N GLU A 167 -9.33 -2.26 5.27
CA GLU A 167 -10.71 -2.70 5.02
C GLU A 167 -11.53 -1.73 4.17
N GLU A 168 -10.96 -0.62 3.73
CA GLU A 168 -11.55 0.34 2.82
C GLU A 168 -10.51 0.86 1.82
N ALA A 169 -10.95 1.37 0.68
CA ALA A 169 -10.06 2.00 -0.29
C ALA A 169 -9.46 3.30 0.26
N PHE A 170 -8.22 3.59 -0.11
CA PHE A 170 -7.65 4.91 0.10
C PHE A 170 -8.28 5.91 -0.86
N VAL A 171 -8.68 7.07 -0.35
CA VAL A 171 -9.30 8.13 -1.15
C VAL A 171 -8.66 9.48 -0.86
N ALA A 172 -8.46 10.29 -1.89
CA ALA A 172 -7.74 11.56 -1.78
C ALA A 172 -8.26 12.49 -0.66
N ALA A 173 -9.58 12.57 -0.51
CA ALA A 173 -10.22 13.45 0.49
C ALA A 173 -9.92 13.04 1.95
N ARG A 174 -9.52 11.80 2.20
CA ARG A 174 -9.24 11.26 3.54
C ARG A 174 -7.82 10.69 3.66
N LEU A 175 -6.99 10.84 2.61
CA LEU A 175 -5.70 10.16 2.52
C LEU A 175 -4.81 10.40 3.73
N GLU A 176 -4.69 11.66 4.17
CA GLU A 176 -3.89 12.02 5.33
C GLU A 176 -4.33 11.30 6.60
N ALA A 177 -5.63 11.29 6.87
CA ALA A 177 -6.21 10.60 8.01
C ALA A 177 -6.04 9.07 7.90
N GLN A 178 -6.22 8.50 6.70
CA GLN A 178 -6.06 7.08 6.45
C GLN A 178 -4.60 6.62 6.61
N LEU A 179 -3.62 7.40 6.15
CA LEU A 179 -2.20 7.10 6.32
C LEU A 179 -1.80 7.17 7.79
N GLU A 180 -2.26 8.20 8.52
CA GLU A 180 -1.97 8.32 9.95
C GLU A 180 -2.62 7.20 10.75
N GLU A 181 -3.86 6.86 10.46
CA GLU A 181 -4.53 5.73 11.11
C GLU A 181 -3.80 4.40 10.87
N GLN A 182 -3.35 4.13 9.63
CA GLN A 182 -2.56 2.94 9.31
C GLN A 182 -1.22 2.92 10.08
N ALA A 183 -0.54 4.06 10.18
CA ALA A 183 0.67 4.18 10.99
C ALA A 183 0.40 3.83 12.45
N ARG A 184 -0.65 4.42 13.05
CA ARG A 184 -1.04 4.17 14.44
C ARG A 184 -1.45 2.72 14.68
N ARG A 185 -2.24 2.12 13.80
CA ARG A 185 -2.64 0.70 13.87
C ARG A 185 -1.41 -0.21 13.85
N PHE A 186 -0.49 -0.01 12.90
CA PHE A 186 0.70 -0.83 12.79
C PHE A 186 1.66 -0.65 13.98
N LEU A 187 1.93 0.58 14.40
CA LEU A 187 2.82 0.87 15.53
C LEU A 187 2.26 0.40 16.89
N SER A 188 0.93 0.32 17.02
CA SER A 188 0.29 -0.21 18.23
C SER A 188 0.21 -1.75 18.28
N ASP A 189 0.55 -2.46 17.21
CA ASP A 189 0.61 -3.92 17.20
C ASP A 189 1.87 -4.41 17.91
N ARG A 190 1.68 -4.92 19.12
CA ARG A 190 2.74 -5.39 20.01
C ARG A 190 3.47 -6.63 19.52
N THR A 191 2.93 -7.34 18.57
CA THR A 191 3.62 -8.48 17.95
C THR A 191 4.73 -8.02 17.01
N ARG A 192 4.64 -6.80 16.49
CA ARG A 192 5.52 -6.23 15.48
C ARG A 192 6.29 -4.98 15.93
N ASN A 193 5.79 -4.25 16.95
CA ASN A 193 6.41 -3.03 17.44
C ASN A 193 6.14 -2.85 18.94
N ARG A 194 7.18 -2.82 19.77
CA ARG A 194 7.05 -2.67 21.23
C ARG A 194 8.34 -2.22 21.88
N PHE A 195 8.26 -1.51 22.97
CA PHE A 195 9.35 -1.46 23.92
C PHE A 195 9.34 -2.75 24.75
N SER A 196 10.47 -3.43 24.80
CA SER A 196 10.65 -4.66 25.60
C SER A 196 11.36 -4.34 26.90
N PRO A 197 10.68 -4.44 28.06
CA PRO A 197 11.32 -4.22 29.37
C PRO A 197 12.45 -5.22 29.65
N GLN A 198 12.36 -6.43 29.07
CA GLN A 198 13.36 -7.51 29.27
C GLN A 198 14.68 -7.18 28.58
N SER A 199 14.65 -6.62 27.38
CA SER A 199 15.85 -6.25 26.62
C SER A 199 16.25 -4.78 26.82
N GLY A 200 15.37 -3.94 27.36
CA GLY A 200 15.55 -2.49 27.45
C GLY A 200 15.56 -1.80 26.07
N ARG A 201 14.98 -2.43 25.03
CA ARG A 201 15.06 -1.98 23.65
C ARG A 201 13.67 -1.69 23.04
N LEU A 202 13.65 -0.81 22.07
CA LEU A 202 12.54 -0.64 21.16
C LEU A 202 12.67 -1.68 20.04
N GLU A 203 11.90 -2.76 20.15
CA GLU A 203 11.85 -3.85 19.18
C GLU A 203 10.79 -3.53 18.13
N VAL A 204 11.20 -3.39 16.87
CA VAL A 204 10.34 -2.96 15.76
C VAL A 204 10.44 -3.90 14.57
N SER A 205 9.47 -3.80 13.67
CA SER A 205 9.45 -4.57 12.41
C SER A 205 10.70 -4.33 11.56
N GLU A 206 11.13 -5.38 10.84
CA GLU A 206 12.22 -5.32 9.85
C GLU A 206 12.00 -4.27 8.75
N ILE A 207 10.77 -3.83 8.47
CA ILE A 207 10.52 -2.76 7.48
C ILE A 207 11.30 -1.48 7.78
N PHE A 208 11.49 -1.15 9.07
CA PHE A 208 12.27 0.02 9.50
C PHE A 208 13.77 -0.12 9.28
N LYS A 209 14.26 -1.34 9.04
CA LYS A 209 15.64 -1.62 8.65
C LYS A 209 15.77 -1.62 7.14
N TRP A 210 14.88 -2.35 6.44
CA TRP A 210 14.93 -2.47 4.97
C TRP A 210 14.77 -1.12 4.26
N PHE A 211 13.90 -0.27 4.78
CA PHE A 211 13.57 1.03 4.21
C PHE A 211 14.05 2.21 5.08
N LYS A 212 15.14 2.01 5.83
CA LYS A 212 15.68 2.99 6.79
C LYS A 212 15.74 4.41 6.21
N GLU A 213 16.12 4.55 4.96
CA GLU A 213 16.30 5.83 4.28
C GLU A 213 15.02 6.68 4.29
N ASP A 214 13.85 6.06 4.15
CA ASP A 214 12.57 6.77 4.10
C ASP A 214 12.24 7.46 5.45
N TRP A 215 12.83 6.99 6.55
CA TRP A 215 12.71 7.62 7.88
C TRP A 215 13.94 8.43 8.32
N THR A 216 14.93 8.62 7.44
CA THR A 216 16.15 9.35 7.79
C THR A 216 16.51 10.45 6.80
N SER A 217 15.80 10.56 5.68
CA SER A 217 16.09 11.52 4.60
C SER A 217 15.44 12.92 4.77
N GLY A 218 14.80 13.16 5.91
CA GLY A 218 14.15 14.45 6.17
C GLY A 218 12.80 14.63 5.47
N TYR A 219 12.13 13.52 5.10
CA TYR A 219 10.81 13.56 4.47
C TYR A 219 9.76 14.16 5.41
N ARG A 220 8.88 15.01 4.84
CA ARG A 220 7.85 15.73 5.60
C ARG A 220 6.48 15.08 5.53
N GLY A 221 6.27 14.16 4.59
CA GLY A 221 4.97 13.61 4.26
C GLY A 221 4.05 14.60 3.54
N LEU A 222 2.94 14.10 3.05
CA LEU A 222 1.93 14.91 2.34
C LEU A 222 1.26 15.95 3.26
N GLY A 223 1.08 15.63 4.55
CA GLY A 223 0.49 16.51 5.55
C GLY A 223 1.45 17.53 6.16
N GLY A 224 2.71 17.51 5.77
CA GLY A 224 3.71 18.47 6.24
C GLY A 224 4.04 18.36 7.74
N ALA A 225 3.94 17.17 8.33
CA ALA A 225 4.15 16.92 9.78
C ALA A 225 5.58 17.24 10.31
N GLY A 226 6.41 17.86 9.46
CA GLY A 226 7.79 18.19 9.75
C GLY A 226 8.78 17.10 9.33
N PRO A 227 10.06 17.44 9.15
CA PRO A 227 11.06 16.52 8.67
C PRO A 227 11.33 15.40 9.68
N VAL A 228 11.56 14.20 9.18
CA VAL A 228 12.05 13.05 9.94
C VAL A 228 13.47 12.76 9.47
N THR A 229 14.44 12.91 10.36
CA THR A 229 15.87 12.74 10.06
C THR A 229 16.51 11.56 10.78
N SER A 230 15.78 10.92 11.71
CA SER A 230 16.19 9.68 12.35
C SER A 230 14.96 8.82 12.70
N ARG A 231 15.16 7.52 12.83
CA ARG A 231 14.11 6.59 13.25
C ARG A 231 13.71 6.85 14.71
N GLU A 232 14.64 7.22 15.54
CA GLU A 232 14.41 7.60 16.94
C GLU A 232 13.44 8.79 17.00
N GLN A 233 13.69 9.83 16.21
CA GLN A 233 12.80 10.98 16.09
C GLN A 233 11.41 10.60 15.54
N TYR A 234 11.35 9.65 14.61
CA TYR A 234 10.07 9.12 14.11
C TYR A 234 9.30 8.41 15.21
N PHE A 235 9.92 7.46 15.91
CA PHE A 235 9.28 6.70 16.97
C PHE A 235 8.90 7.56 18.17
N ALA A 236 9.64 8.62 18.47
CA ALA A 236 9.32 9.56 19.53
C ALA A 236 7.90 10.16 19.38
N ARG A 237 7.44 10.36 18.14
CA ARG A 237 6.08 10.85 17.85
C ARG A 237 4.97 9.88 18.26
N TYR A 238 5.31 8.59 18.44
CA TYR A 238 4.38 7.50 18.71
C TYR A 238 4.74 6.74 20.00
N ALA A 239 5.46 7.38 20.91
CA ALA A 239 5.94 6.74 22.14
C ALA A 239 4.82 6.11 22.97
N GLU A 240 3.63 6.75 22.99
CA GLU A 240 2.45 6.24 23.67
C GLU A 240 1.90 4.94 23.08
N LEU A 241 2.14 4.67 21.79
CA LEU A 241 1.74 3.42 21.13
C LEU A 241 2.78 2.32 21.31
N LEU A 242 4.03 2.66 21.54
CA LEU A 242 5.17 1.74 21.54
C LEU A 242 5.56 1.24 22.93
N ALA A 243 5.16 1.92 24.00
CA ALA A 243 5.51 1.56 25.37
C ALA A 243 4.32 1.69 26.32
N ASP A 244 4.27 0.82 27.34
CA ASP A 244 3.13 0.75 28.27
C ASP A 244 3.30 1.63 29.49
N SER A 245 4.51 1.68 30.09
CA SER A 245 4.77 2.50 31.27
C SER A 245 5.18 3.93 30.92
N PRO A 246 4.90 4.92 31.77
CA PRO A 246 5.36 6.30 31.57
C PRO A 246 6.88 6.41 31.42
N GLU A 247 7.64 5.62 32.22
CA GLU A 247 9.10 5.58 32.15
C GLU A 247 9.59 5.13 30.78
N HIS A 248 9.05 4.02 30.26
CA HIS A 248 9.44 3.50 28.95
C HIS A 248 9.01 4.43 27.82
N ARG A 249 7.84 5.08 27.94
CA ARG A 249 7.41 6.12 26.98
C ARG A 249 8.39 7.28 26.94
N SER A 250 8.90 7.73 28.10
CA SER A 250 9.94 8.78 28.14
C SER A 250 11.22 8.36 27.42
N LEU A 251 11.68 7.11 27.61
CA LEU A 251 12.86 6.61 26.90
C LEU A 251 12.67 6.63 25.38
N VAL A 252 11.49 6.24 24.89
CA VAL A 252 11.17 6.29 23.45
C VAL A 252 11.04 7.75 22.97
N ALA A 253 10.32 8.60 23.71
CA ALA A 253 10.08 9.99 23.36
C ALA A 253 11.38 10.82 23.32
N GLU A 254 12.36 10.48 24.15
CA GLU A 254 13.67 11.12 24.21
C GLU A 254 14.68 10.52 23.22
N GLY A 255 14.27 9.49 22.44
CA GLY A 255 15.16 8.78 21.50
C GLY A 255 16.27 7.99 22.18
N LYS A 256 16.12 7.66 23.46
CA LYS A 256 17.12 6.94 24.27
C LYS A 256 16.96 5.42 24.23
N ALA A 257 15.85 4.91 23.71
CA ALA A 257 15.61 3.47 23.56
C ALA A 257 16.40 2.92 22.38
N PRO A 258 17.37 1.99 22.58
CA PRO A 258 18.09 1.38 21.46
C PRO A 258 17.13 0.58 20.59
N ILE A 259 17.23 0.74 19.26
CA ILE A 259 16.35 0.05 18.31
C ILE A 259 16.88 -1.35 18.03
N ALA A 260 15.99 -2.34 18.09
CA ALA A 260 16.21 -3.71 17.62
C ALA A 260 15.13 -4.09 16.60
N HIS A 261 15.34 -5.13 15.83
CA HIS A 261 14.40 -5.58 14.80
C HIS A 261 13.89 -6.97 15.14
N LEU A 262 12.59 -7.17 14.98
CA LEU A 262 11.91 -8.45 15.15
C LEU A 262 11.92 -9.23 13.85
N ASP A 263 11.94 -10.55 13.94
CA ASP A 263 11.80 -11.42 12.77
C ASP A 263 10.50 -11.12 12.02
N TYR A 264 10.58 -11.19 10.69
CA TYR A 264 9.44 -10.89 9.82
C TYR A 264 8.70 -12.17 9.42
N ASP A 265 7.42 -12.23 9.72
CA ASP A 265 6.57 -13.38 9.36
C ASP A 265 6.12 -13.27 7.89
N TRP A 266 6.71 -14.12 7.04
CA TRP A 266 6.39 -14.23 5.62
C TRP A 266 5.19 -15.12 5.31
N SER A 267 4.54 -15.72 6.32
CA SER A 267 3.32 -16.50 6.11
C SER A 267 2.24 -15.65 5.44
N LEU A 268 1.45 -16.28 4.56
CA LEU A 268 0.33 -15.60 3.91
C LEU A 268 -0.68 -15.11 4.95
N ASN A 269 -1.13 -13.87 4.83
CA ASN A 269 -2.13 -13.25 5.71
C ASN A 269 -3.56 -13.74 5.44
N ASP A 270 -3.73 -15.05 5.23
CA ASP A 270 -4.98 -15.73 4.86
C ASP A 270 -5.90 -15.93 6.08
N ALA A 271 -7.17 -15.59 5.93
CA ALA A 271 -8.23 -15.84 6.91
C ALA A 271 -8.84 -17.24 6.70
N ARG A 272 -8.07 -18.30 6.98
CA ARG A 272 -8.54 -19.69 6.93
C ARG A 272 -9.54 -19.98 8.03
#